data_1ed448682c06bbcee88583fe468cee23
#
_entry.id   1ed448682c06bbcee88583fe468cee23
#
_cell.length_a   1.000
_cell.length_b   1.000
_cell.length_c   1.000
_cell.angle_alpha   90.00
_cell.angle_beta   90.00
_cell.angle_gamma   90.00
#
_symmetry.space_group_name_H-M   'P 1'
#
loop_
_entity.id
_entity.type
_entity.pdbx_description
1 polymer ?
#
loop_
_entity_poly.entity_id
_entity_poly.type
_entity_poly.pdbx_seq_one_letter_code
_entity_poly.pdbx_strand_id
1 'polypeptide(L)'
;TNTKKRDEFKRMIADCRAGKIDMIITKSISRFARNTLDCLNYVRELKELGIGIIFEKENINTLDAKGEVLLTILSSLAQDESRSISENCTWGIRRRFETGKHKMSTKRFLGYDTDESSGKLVINRKQELIVVRLYQEFLDGKTTDYIKRIFEREGVQNWNGGTKWQATTLMSMLENEKYKGDALLQKSYTVDFLTKKRTQNTGEIQMYYVEDDHD
;
A
#
# COMPACT_ATOMS: atom_id res chain seq x y z
N THR A 1 -9.09 20.25 -14.25
CA THR A 1 -10.12 19.19 -14.06
C THR A 1 -11.24 19.72 -13.21
N ASN A 2 -12.41 19.92 -13.83
CA ASN A 2 -13.49 20.74 -13.31
C ASN A 2 -14.19 20.09 -12.10
N THR A 3 -13.88 20.52 -10.90
CA THR A 3 -14.46 20.08 -9.61
C THR A 3 -15.98 20.28 -9.57
N LYS A 4 -16.50 21.36 -10.17
CA LYS A 4 -17.94 21.68 -10.25
C LYS A 4 -18.78 20.58 -10.92
N LYS A 5 -18.29 19.92 -11.99
CA LYS A 5 -19.02 18.82 -12.65
C LYS A 5 -19.17 17.56 -11.77
N ARG A 6 -18.34 17.42 -10.73
CA ARG A 6 -18.41 16.30 -9.80
C ARG A 6 -19.46 16.53 -8.70
N ASP A 7 -19.69 17.79 -8.36
CA ASP A 7 -20.69 18.15 -7.33
C ASP A 7 -22.11 17.96 -7.87
N GLU A 8 -22.35 18.32 -9.13
CA GLU A 8 -23.64 18.09 -9.80
C GLU A 8 -23.96 16.59 -9.96
N PHE A 9 -22.97 15.79 -10.35
CA PHE A 9 -23.13 14.34 -10.44
C PHE A 9 -23.42 13.71 -9.07
N LYS A 10 -22.69 14.14 -8.03
CA LYS A 10 -22.95 13.69 -6.65
C LYS A 10 -24.33 14.08 -6.16
N ARG A 11 -24.78 15.28 -6.49
CA ARG A 11 -26.14 15.74 -6.18
C ARG A 11 -27.19 14.87 -6.87
N MET A 12 -26.99 14.57 -8.15
CA MET A 12 -27.89 13.67 -8.89
C MET A 12 -27.97 12.28 -8.21
N ILE A 13 -26.83 11.69 -7.84
CA ILE A 13 -26.81 10.39 -7.12
C ILE A 13 -27.51 10.51 -5.75
N ALA A 14 -27.32 11.61 -5.02
CA ALA A 14 -28.00 11.84 -3.74
C ALA A 14 -29.54 11.95 -3.94
N ASP A 15 -29.99 12.62 -5.00
CA ASP A 15 -31.41 12.70 -5.34
C ASP A 15 -32.01 11.35 -5.77
N CYS A 16 -31.22 10.51 -6.46
CA CYS A 16 -31.56 9.10 -6.72
C CYS A 16 -31.79 8.32 -5.41
N ARG A 17 -30.84 8.41 -4.48
CA ARG A 17 -30.94 7.75 -3.15
C ARG A 17 -32.12 8.25 -2.33
N ALA A 18 -32.53 9.51 -2.54
CA ALA A 18 -33.69 10.11 -1.90
C ALA A 18 -35.02 9.79 -2.61
N GLY A 19 -34.99 8.94 -3.66
CA GLY A 19 -36.22 8.57 -4.41
C GLY A 19 -36.85 9.69 -5.23
N LYS A 20 -36.07 10.71 -5.60
CA LYS A 20 -36.56 11.85 -6.39
C LYS A 20 -36.39 11.67 -7.90
N ILE A 21 -35.63 10.63 -8.31
CA ILE A 21 -35.29 10.32 -9.70
C ILE A 21 -35.61 8.86 -9.95
N ASP A 22 -36.42 8.58 -10.97
CA ASP A 22 -36.82 7.23 -11.36
C ASP A 22 -35.98 6.69 -12.53
N MET A 23 -35.36 7.58 -13.31
CA MET A 23 -34.59 7.21 -14.48
C MET A 23 -33.53 8.27 -14.82
N ILE A 24 -32.36 7.82 -15.30
CA ILE A 24 -31.30 8.67 -15.80
C ILE A 24 -31.13 8.43 -17.31
N ILE A 25 -31.07 9.50 -18.09
CA ILE A 25 -30.71 9.44 -19.51
C ILE A 25 -29.36 10.12 -19.69
N THR A 26 -28.43 9.43 -20.29
CA THR A 26 -27.10 9.96 -20.56
C THR A 26 -26.61 9.61 -21.96
N LYS A 27 -25.84 10.48 -22.56
CA LYS A 27 -25.39 10.34 -23.94
C LYS A 27 -24.54 9.09 -24.18
N SER A 28 -23.72 8.69 -23.20
CA SER A 28 -22.84 7.51 -23.30
C SER A 28 -22.28 7.11 -21.95
N ILE A 29 -21.78 5.87 -21.85
CA ILE A 29 -21.08 5.32 -20.67
C ILE A 29 -19.90 6.21 -20.26
N SER A 30 -19.09 6.68 -21.23
CA SER A 30 -17.93 7.53 -20.98
C SER A 30 -18.29 8.94 -20.46
N ARG A 31 -19.54 9.39 -20.63
CA ARG A 31 -20.05 10.65 -20.06
C ARG A 31 -20.60 10.46 -18.66
N PHE A 32 -21.11 9.27 -18.37
CA PHE A 32 -21.66 8.93 -17.06
C PHE A 32 -20.55 8.76 -16.00
N ALA A 33 -19.51 8.00 -16.30
CA ALA A 33 -18.43 7.76 -15.37
C ALA A 33 -17.03 7.93 -16.00
N ARG A 34 -16.02 8.17 -15.16
CA ARG A 34 -14.64 8.44 -15.59
C ARG A 34 -13.81 7.19 -15.78
N ASN A 35 -14.12 6.16 -15.06
CA ASN A 35 -13.45 4.86 -15.10
C ASN A 35 -14.47 3.75 -14.98
N THR A 36 -14.04 2.55 -15.33
CA THR A 36 -14.88 1.36 -15.38
C THR A 36 -15.44 0.98 -14.02
N LEU A 37 -14.63 1.12 -12.96
CA LEU A 37 -15.03 0.76 -11.60
C LEU A 37 -16.11 1.69 -11.05
N ASP A 38 -15.97 3.01 -11.22
CA ASP A 38 -16.98 3.97 -10.80
C ASP A 38 -18.29 3.72 -11.57
N CYS A 39 -18.19 3.45 -12.90
CA CYS A 39 -19.36 3.13 -13.71
C CYS A 39 -20.09 1.90 -13.19
N LEU A 40 -19.36 0.82 -12.96
CA LEU A 40 -19.90 -0.45 -12.44
C LEU A 40 -20.62 -0.25 -11.09
N ASN A 41 -19.97 0.48 -10.17
CA ASN A 41 -20.52 0.71 -8.84
C ASN A 41 -21.83 1.52 -8.89
N TYR A 42 -21.86 2.61 -9.64
CA TYR A 42 -23.08 3.42 -9.77
C TYR A 42 -24.19 2.69 -10.52
N VAL A 43 -23.87 1.94 -11.58
CA VAL A 43 -24.89 1.15 -12.30
C VAL A 43 -25.52 0.10 -11.40
N ARG A 44 -24.70 -0.61 -10.59
CA ARG A 44 -25.20 -1.58 -9.61
C ARG A 44 -26.07 -0.93 -8.55
N GLU A 45 -25.57 0.14 -7.92
CA GLU A 45 -26.29 0.86 -6.88
C GLU A 45 -27.66 1.37 -7.39
N LEU A 46 -27.70 2.02 -8.55
CA LEU A 46 -28.93 2.55 -9.13
C LEU A 46 -29.91 1.44 -9.53
N LYS A 47 -29.38 0.31 -10.02
CA LYS A 47 -30.18 -0.88 -10.32
C LYS A 47 -30.82 -1.48 -9.06
N GLU A 48 -30.08 -1.55 -7.94
CA GLU A 48 -30.60 -2.01 -6.64
C GLU A 48 -31.71 -1.08 -6.12
N LEU A 49 -31.64 0.22 -6.44
CA LEU A 49 -32.68 1.21 -6.14
C LEU A 49 -33.85 1.17 -7.15
N GLY A 50 -33.82 0.31 -8.17
CA GLY A 50 -34.84 0.24 -9.22
C GLY A 50 -34.76 1.38 -10.24
N ILE A 51 -33.65 2.16 -10.24
CA ILE A 51 -33.49 3.32 -11.14
C ILE A 51 -32.72 2.87 -12.39
N GLY A 52 -33.38 3.03 -13.55
CA GLY A 52 -32.82 2.72 -14.86
C GLY A 52 -31.85 3.82 -15.35
N ILE A 53 -30.80 3.38 -16.05
CA ILE A 53 -29.93 4.29 -16.82
C ILE A 53 -30.05 3.92 -18.29
N ILE A 54 -30.37 4.92 -19.13
CA ILE A 54 -30.39 4.78 -20.58
C ILE A 54 -29.09 5.42 -21.13
N PHE A 55 -28.28 4.62 -21.77
CA PHE A 55 -27.10 5.05 -22.53
C PHE A 55 -27.52 5.18 -24.00
N GLU A 56 -27.75 6.42 -24.47
CA GLU A 56 -28.31 6.68 -25.81
C GLU A 56 -27.38 6.14 -26.92
N LYS A 57 -26.09 6.42 -26.83
CA LYS A 57 -25.11 6.03 -27.86
C LYS A 57 -24.98 4.52 -27.99
N GLU A 58 -24.97 3.82 -26.87
CA GLU A 58 -24.83 2.37 -26.80
C GLU A 58 -26.17 1.64 -26.98
N ASN A 59 -27.29 2.36 -26.91
CA ASN A 59 -28.66 1.84 -26.94
C ASN A 59 -28.89 0.73 -25.89
N ILE A 60 -28.51 1.03 -24.64
CA ILE A 60 -28.59 0.13 -23.50
C ILE A 60 -29.43 0.77 -22.40
N ASN A 61 -30.40 0.01 -21.87
CA ASN A 61 -31.08 0.29 -20.62
C ASN A 61 -30.56 -0.68 -19.55
N THR A 62 -30.16 -0.18 -18.37
CA THR A 62 -29.56 -1.01 -17.32
C THR A 62 -30.54 -1.94 -16.61
N LEU A 63 -31.85 -1.75 -16.77
CA LEU A 63 -32.88 -2.60 -16.19
C LEU A 63 -33.28 -3.76 -17.09
N ASP A 64 -32.83 -3.80 -18.33
CA ASP A 64 -33.13 -4.88 -19.28
C ASP A 64 -32.00 -5.94 -19.38
N ALA A 65 -32.18 -6.96 -20.22
CA ALA A 65 -31.19 -8.01 -20.44
C ALA A 65 -29.83 -7.48 -20.96
N LYS A 66 -29.84 -6.38 -21.74
CA LYS A 66 -28.60 -5.73 -22.21
C LYS A 66 -27.85 -5.08 -21.05
N GLY A 67 -28.57 -4.62 -20.03
CA GLY A 67 -27.98 -4.09 -18.79
C GLY A 67 -27.21 -5.17 -18.01
N GLU A 68 -27.67 -6.40 -17.97
CA GLU A 68 -26.93 -7.53 -17.34
C GLU A 68 -25.63 -7.84 -18.10
N VAL A 69 -25.69 -7.88 -19.41
CA VAL A 69 -24.50 -8.05 -20.25
C VAL A 69 -23.51 -6.92 -20.02
N LEU A 70 -23.99 -5.68 -19.98
CA LEU A 70 -23.15 -4.52 -19.67
C LEU A 70 -22.46 -4.65 -18.31
N LEU A 71 -23.20 -5.02 -17.27
CA LEU A 71 -22.62 -5.24 -15.92
C LEU A 71 -21.54 -6.31 -15.91
N THR A 72 -21.74 -7.40 -16.64
CA THR A 72 -20.76 -8.47 -16.78
C THR A 72 -19.49 -7.97 -17.45
N ILE A 73 -19.62 -7.24 -18.56
CA ILE A 73 -18.47 -6.66 -19.29
C ILE A 73 -17.74 -5.64 -18.41
N LEU A 74 -18.47 -4.72 -17.77
CA LEU A 74 -17.85 -3.72 -16.88
C LEU A 74 -17.12 -4.39 -15.70
N SER A 75 -17.68 -5.48 -15.16
CA SER A 75 -17.02 -6.23 -14.07
C SER A 75 -15.69 -6.84 -14.53
N SER A 76 -15.66 -7.48 -15.70
CA SER A 76 -14.44 -8.06 -16.27
C SER A 76 -13.39 -6.97 -16.55
N LEU A 77 -13.80 -5.87 -17.18
CA LEU A 77 -12.90 -4.75 -17.47
C LEU A 77 -12.33 -4.09 -16.20
N ALA A 78 -13.15 -3.93 -15.15
CA ALA A 78 -12.69 -3.36 -13.89
C ALA A 78 -11.67 -4.28 -13.19
N GLN A 79 -11.85 -5.60 -13.29
CA GLN A 79 -10.87 -6.57 -12.78
C GLN A 79 -9.55 -6.51 -13.57
N ASP A 80 -9.61 -6.46 -14.90
CA ASP A 80 -8.43 -6.38 -15.75
C ASP A 80 -7.66 -5.07 -15.56
N GLU A 81 -8.37 -3.94 -15.43
CA GLU A 81 -7.75 -2.65 -15.10
C GLU A 81 -7.05 -2.71 -13.73
N SER A 82 -7.70 -3.28 -12.71
CA SER A 82 -7.11 -3.45 -11.37
C SER A 82 -5.87 -4.35 -11.39
N ARG A 83 -5.91 -5.44 -12.19
CA ARG A 83 -4.76 -6.34 -12.41
C ARG A 83 -3.61 -5.60 -13.05
N SER A 84 -3.85 -4.91 -14.17
CA SER A 84 -2.83 -4.15 -14.91
C SER A 84 -2.17 -3.08 -14.05
N ILE A 85 -2.93 -2.35 -13.23
CA ILE A 85 -2.38 -1.37 -12.28
C ILE A 85 -1.47 -2.06 -11.27
N SER A 86 -1.89 -3.20 -10.72
CA SER A 86 -1.09 -3.97 -9.75
C SER A 86 0.21 -4.49 -10.36
N GLU A 87 0.17 -5.04 -11.56
CA GLU A 87 1.33 -5.53 -12.30
C GLU A 87 2.31 -4.41 -12.63
N ASN A 88 1.81 -3.28 -13.13
CA ASN A 88 2.63 -2.10 -13.43
C ASN A 88 3.30 -1.53 -12.16
N CYS A 89 2.58 -1.45 -11.05
CA CYS A 89 3.16 -1.04 -9.77
C CYS A 89 4.26 -2.00 -9.31
N THR A 90 4.01 -3.30 -9.40
CA THR A 90 4.99 -4.34 -9.04
C THR A 90 6.22 -4.27 -9.93
N TRP A 91 6.04 -4.15 -11.24
CA TRP A 91 7.14 -3.96 -12.18
C TRP A 91 7.96 -2.71 -11.87
N GLY A 92 7.30 -1.58 -11.62
CA GLY A 92 7.98 -0.33 -11.26
C GLY A 92 8.76 -0.42 -9.93
N ILE A 93 8.27 -1.21 -8.96
CA ILE A 93 8.99 -1.46 -7.70
C ILE A 93 10.23 -2.33 -7.98
N ARG A 94 10.09 -3.43 -8.70
CA ARG A 94 11.20 -4.32 -9.06
C ARG A 94 12.29 -3.58 -9.83
N ARG A 95 11.89 -2.74 -10.79
CA ARG A 95 12.86 -1.93 -11.54
C ARG A 95 13.66 -0.97 -10.67
N ARG A 96 13.02 -0.41 -9.63
CA ARG A 96 13.75 0.40 -8.63
C ARG A 96 14.72 -0.45 -7.81
N PHE A 97 14.34 -1.67 -7.45
CA PHE A 97 15.23 -2.58 -6.72
C PHE A 97 16.45 -2.98 -7.57
N GLU A 98 16.26 -3.30 -8.84
CA GLU A 98 17.33 -3.60 -9.80
C GLU A 98 18.32 -2.44 -9.98
N THR A 99 17.85 -1.21 -9.85
CA THR A 99 18.67 0.00 -10.05
C THR A 99 19.19 0.61 -8.74
N GLY A 100 19.00 -0.05 -7.59
CA GLY A 100 19.37 0.46 -6.28
C GLY A 100 18.58 1.68 -5.82
N LYS A 101 17.54 2.11 -6.56
CA LYS A 101 16.73 3.29 -6.24
C LYS A 101 15.52 2.92 -5.39
N HIS A 102 15.74 2.48 -4.19
CA HIS A 102 14.67 2.19 -3.25
C HIS A 102 14.62 3.21 -2.10
N LYS A 103 13.51 3.22 -1.38
CA LYS A 103 13.36 4.04 -0.18
C LYS A 103 13.17 3.12 1.02
N MET A 104 13.99 3.29 2.03
CA MET A 104 13.82 2.62 3.32
C MET A 104 12.97 3.48 4.26
N SER A 105 12.14 2.80 5.06
CA SER A 105 11.35 3.49 6.10
C SER A 105 12.14 3.50 7.39
N THR A 106 12.35 4.68 7.96
CA THR A 106 13.02 4.88 9.25
C THR A 106 12.08 4.77 10.46
N LYS A 107 10.77 4.63 10.24
CA LYS A 107 9.76 4.63 11.33
C LYS A 107 9.98 3.62 12.46
N ARG A 108 10.66 2.51 12.17
CA ARG A 108 11.02 1.45 13.13
C ARG A 108 12.45 0.98 12.94
N PHE A 109 13.29 1.87 12.46
CA PHE A 109 14.69 1.58 12.20
C PHE A 109 15.54 2.46 13.13
N LEU A 110 15.79 1.95 14.34
CA LEU A 110 16.57 2.64 15.35
C LEU A 110 17.99 2.87 14.85
N GLY A 111 18.57 4.01 15.12
CA GLY A 111 19.92 4.39 14.70
C GLY A 111 19.95 5.23 13.43
N TYR A 112 18.84 5.32 12.70
CA TYR A 112 18.78 6.05 11.43
C TYR A 112 17.59 6.98 11.34
N ASP A 113 17.82 8.14 10.74
CA ASP A 113 16.82 9.10 10.32
C ASP A 113 16.83 9.24 8.78
N THR A 114 15.81 9.89 8.24
CA THR A 114 15.79 10.27 6.82
C THR A 114 16.08 11.76 6.71
N ASP A 115 17.11 12.13 5.96
CA ASP A 115 17.35 13.52 5.62
C ASP A 115 16.22 14.03 4.71
N GLU A 116 15.51 15.07 5.15
CA GLU A 116 14.36 15.64 4.43
C GLU A 116 14.72 16.22 3.06
N SER A 117 15.97 16.70 2.90
CA SER A 117 16.41 17.35 1.66
C SER A 117 16.79 16.33 0.57
N SER A 118 17.52 15.29 0.92
CA SER A 118 18.03 14.26 -0.01
C SER A 118 17.19 12.98 -0.04
N GLY A 119 16.39 12.73 0.99
CA GLY A 119 15.65 11.49 1.20
C GLY A 119 16.54 10.28 1.50
N LYS A 120 17.83 10.50 1.79
CA LYS A 120 18.80 9.46 2.15
C LYS A 120 18.74 9.16 3.64
N LEU A 121 19.21 7.97 4.00
CA LEU A 121 19.43 7.61 5.40
C LEU A 121 20.63 8.40 5.96
N VAL A 122 20.50 8.84 7.20
CA VAL A 122 21.57 9.48 7.98
C VAL A 122 21.59 8.89 9.37
N ILE A 123 22.78 8.71 9.92
CA ILE A 123 22.95 8.14 11.26
C ILE A 123 22.40 9.11 12.32
N ASN A 124 21.50 8.62 13.16
CA ASN A 124 21.07 9.30 14.38
C ASN A 124 22.06 8.99 15.50
N ARG A 125 22.95 9.93 15.81
CA ARG A 125 24.04 9.75 16.78
C ARG A 125 23.59 9.32 18.19
N LYS A 126 22.40 9.73 18.62
CA LYS A 126 21.85 9.34 19.94
C LYS A 126 21.38 7.89 19.94
N GLN A 127 20.75 7.49 18.88
CA GLN A 127 20.22 6.12 18.73
C GLN A 127 21.33 5.12 18.32
N GLU A 128 22.35 5.58 17.60
CA GLU A 128 23.54 4.78 17.26
C GLU A 128 24.17 4.15 18.50
N LEU A 129 24.32 4.90 19.58
CA LEU A 129 24.89 4.40 20.83
C LEU A 129 24.11 3.21 21.41
N ILE A 130 22.78 3.22 21.25
CA ILE A 130 21.93 2.13 21.70
C ILE A 130 22.15 0.89 20.84
N VAL A 131 22.24 1.07 19.52
CA VAL A 131 22.48 -0.03 18.57
C VAL A 131 23.86 -0.64 18.80
N VAL A 132 24.90 0.17 18.85
CA VAL A 132 26.27 -0.28 19.12
C VAL A 132 26.34 -1.06 20.44
N ARG A 133 25.71 -0.53 21.50
CA ARG A 133 25.62 -1.21 22.79
C ARG A 133 24.91 -2.55 22.70
N LEU A 134 23.81 -2.66 21.94
CA LEU A 134 23.10 -3.93 21.73
C LEU A 134 24.03 -4.99 21.16
N TYR A 135 24.80 -4.63 20.12
CA TYR A 135 25.76 -5.55 19.50
C TYR A 135 26.89 -5.94 20.46
N GLN A 136 27.44 -4.99 21.21
CA GLN A 136 28.51 -5.26 22.19
C GLN A 136 28.03 -6.21 23.30
N GLU A 137 26.86 -5.93 23.90
CA GLU A 137 26.29 -6.78 24.93
C GLU A 137 26.02 -8.21 24.44
N PHE A 138 25.58 -8.33 23.16
CA PHE A 138 25.36 -9.64 22.54
C PHE A 138 26.67 -10.37 22.26
N LEU A 139 27.71 -9.69 21.77
CA LEU A 139 29.04 -10.25 21.55
C LEU A 139 29.73 -10.68 22.86
N ASP A 140 29.42 -10.02 23.97
CA ASP A 140 29.82 -10.39 25.33
C ASP A 140 29.09 -11.66 25.83
N GLY A 141 28.25 -12.30 25.00
CA GLY A 141 27.56 -13.56 25.32
C GLY A 141 26.25 -13.39 26.09
N LYS A 142 25.70 -12.16 26.18
CA LYS A 142 24.42 -11.93 26.85
C LYS A 142 23.24 -12.26 25.93
N THR A 143 22.22 -12.89 26.48
CA THR A 143 20.99 -13.19 25.72
C THR A 143 20.15 -11.95 25.51
N THR A 144 19.31 -11.94 24.46
CA THR A 144 18.39 -10.83 24.19
C THR A 144 17.39 -10.55 25.31
N ASP A 145 16.99 -11.59 26.07
CA ASP A 145 16.16 -11.42 27.26
C ASP A 145 16.90 -10.71 28.40
N TYR A 146 18.20 -11.00 28.57
CA TYR A 146 19.01 -10.32 29.56
C TYR A 146 19.25 -8.85 29.17
N ILE A 147 19.60 -8.58 27.91
CA ILE A 147 19.78 -7.22 27.39
C ILE A 147 18.50 -6.39 27.51
N LYS A 148 17.34 -6.98 27.20
CA LYS A 148 16.02 -6.38 27.41
C LYS A 148 15.87 -5.87 28.83
N ARG A 149 16.16 -6.72 29.84
CA ARG A 149 16.02 -6.35 31.27
C ARG A 149 16.96 -5.21 31.65
N ILE A 150 18.18 -5.20 31.11
CA ILE A 150 19.12 -4.10 31.34
C ILE A 150 18.57 -2.80 30.75
N PHE A 151 18.15 -2.81 29.48
CA PHE A 151 17.62 -1.63 28.78
C PHE A 151 16.38 -1.06 29.48
N GLU A 152 15.46 -1.92 29.91
CA GLU A 152 14.25 -1.51 30.62
C GLU A 152 14.58 -0.92 32.01
N ARG A 153 15.51 -1.52 32.77
CA ARG A 153 15.95 -1.04 34.08
C ARG A 153 16.64 0.33 33.98
N GLU A 154 17.42 0.55 32.93
CA GLU A 154 18.15 1.79 32.71
C GLU A 154 17.33 2.86 31.98
N GLY A 155 16.10 2.54 31.60
CA GLY A 155 15.20 3.49 30.92
C GLY A 155 15.64 3.82 29.50
N VAL A 156 16.37 2.90 28.82
CA VAL A 156 16.80 3.10 27.42
C VAL A 156 15.58 3.17 26.51
N GLN A 157 15.49 4.26 25.73
CA GLN A 157 14.37 4.51 24.85
C GLN A 157 14.50 3.72 23.53
N ASN A 158 13.39 3.16 23.08
CA ASN A 158 13.24 2.53 21.76
C ASN A 158 12.86 3.58 20.69
N TRP A 159 12.60 3.15 19.44
CA TRP A 159 12.29 4.02 18.29
C TRP A 159 11.06 4.93 18.47
N ASN A 160 10.15 4.63 19.38
CA ASN A 160 8.95 5.45 19.65
C ASN A 160 9.03 6.24 20.98
N GLY A 161 10.21 6.27 21.59
CA GLY A 161 10.45 6.95 22.87
C GLY A 161 10.02 6.18 24.12
N GLY A 162 9.45 4.99 23.95
CA GLY A 162 9.08 4.13 25.08
C GLY A 162 10.29 3.37 25.64
N THR A 163 10.21 2.93 26.89
CA THR A 163 11.27 2.18 27.58
C THR A 163 10.99 0.66 27.64
N LYS A 164 9.87 0.21 27.09
CA LYS A 164 9.53 -1.20 26.97
C LYS A 164 10.19 -1.83 25.77
N TRP A 165 10.88 -2.94 25.99
CA TRP A 165 11.57 -3.70 24.96
C TRP A 165 11.00 -5.11 24.83
N GLN A 166 11.16 -5.71 23.66
CA GLN A 166 10.85 -7.13 23.41
C GLN A 166 12.11 -7.84 22.94
N ALA A 167 12.38 -9.03 23.49
CA ALA A 167 13.54 -9.83 23.10
C ALA A 167 13.56 -10.16 21.60
N THR A 168 12.37 -10.43 21.03
CA THR A 168 12.18 -10.64 19.58
C THR A 168 12.57 -9.43 18.73
N THR A 169 12.31 -8.20 19.23
CA THR A 169 12.73 -6.98 18.54
C THR A 169 14.25 -6.83 18.55
N LEU A 170 14.89 -7.07 19.69
CA LEU A 170 16.36 -7.04 19.80
C LEU A 170 17.00 -8.09 18.88
N MET A 171 16.43 -9.29 18.83
CA MET A 171 16.89 -10.34 17.90
C MET A 171 16.72 -9.91 16.44
N SER A 172 15.57 -9.35 16.08
CA SER A 172 15.35 -8.83 14.72
C SER A 172 16.29 -7.68 14.34
N MET A 173 16.76 -6.90 15.33
CA MET A 173 17.78 -5.87 15.08
C MET A 173 19.15 -6.50 14.83
N LEU A 174 19.54 -7.50 15.60
CA LEU A 174 20.82 -8.22 15.42
C LEU A 174 20.91 -8.96 14.08
N GLU A 175 19.78 -9.47 13.59
CA GLU A 175 19.68 -10.20 12.31
C GLU A 175 19.49 -9.28 11.09
N ASN A 176 19.34 -7.96 11.30
CA ASN A 176 19.01 -7.05 10.22
C ASN A 176 20.27 -6.60 9.46
N GLU A 177 20.42 -7.06 8.22
CA GLU A 177 21.51 -6.72 7.31
C GLU A 177 21.73 -5.22 7.13
N LYS A 178 20.71 -4.40 7.38
CA LYS A 178 20.80 -2.94 7.24
C LYS A 178 21.77 -2.29 8.24
N TYR A 179 22.01 -2.92 9.38
CA TYR A 179 23.02 -2.41 10.32
C TYR A 179 24.47 -2.70 9.88
N LYS A 180 24.64 -3.48 8.82
CA LYS A 180 25.92 -3.65 8.12
C LYS A 180 26.09 -2.63 6.97
N GLY A 181 25.05 -1.89 6.62
CA GLY A 181 25.04 -1.00 5.47
C GLY A 181 24.41 -1.61 4.21
N ASP A 182 23.99 -2.86 4.26
CA ASP A 182 23.40 -3.57 3.13
C ASP A 182 21.86 -3.45 3.11
N ALA A 183 21.25 -3.83 1.99
CA ALA A 183 19.79 -3.89 1.90
C ALA A 183 19.31 -5.15 1.17
N LEU A 184 18.55 -6.01 1.85
CA LEU A 184 17.82 -7.10 1.21
C LEU A 184 16.38 -6.66 0.91
N LEU A 185 16.08 -6.56 -0.39
CA LEU A 185 14.83 -6.05 -0.90
C LEU A 185 13.92 -7.20 -1.36
N GLN A 186 12.61 -6.95 -1.43
CA GLN A 186 11.59 -7.93 -1.81
C GLN A 186 11.46 -9.11 -0.84
N LYS A 187 11.68 -8.88 0.46
CA LYS A 187 11.44 -9.86 1.54
C LYS A 187 9.98 -10.34 1.64
N SER A 188 9.05 -9.65 0.98
CA SER A 188 7.63 -10.03 0.93
C SER A 188 7.01 -9.55 -0.37
N TYR A 189 5.95 -10.24 -0.81
CA TYR A 189 5.22 -9.89 -2.03
C TYR A 189 3.71 -10.08 -1.86
N THR A 190 2.93 -9.46 -2.75
CA THR A 190 1.47 -9.60 -2.79
C THR A 190 1.13 -10.80 -3.64
N VAL A 191 0.44 -11.78 -3.06
CA VAL A 191 0.01 -13.02 -3.75
C VAL A 191 -1.22 -12.77 -4.61
N ASP A 192 -2.14 -11.96 -4.10
CA ASP A 192 -3.42 -11.70 -4.75
C ASP A 192 -3.67 -10.19 -4.84
N PHE A 193 -3.86 -9.71 -6.06
CA PHE A 193 -4.07 -8.29 -6.35
C PHE A 193 -5.43 -7.76 -5.87
N LEU A 194 -6.43 -8.63 -5.70
CA LEU A 194 -7.77 -8.26 -5.22
C LEU A 194 -7.77 -8.08 -3.70
N THR A 195 -7.36 -9.10 -2.97
CA THR A 195 -7.37 -9.11 -1.50
C THR A 195 -6.20 -8.38 -0.88
N LYS A 196 -5.19 -8.01 -1.69
CA LYS A 196 -3.91 -7.40 -1.24
C LYS A 196 -3.16 -8.27 -0.23
N LYS A 197 -3.44 -9.58 -0.19
CA LYS A 197 -2.78 -10.52 0.71
C LYS A 197 -1.28 -10.58 0.40
N ARG A 198 -0.46 -10.31 1.42
CA ARG A 198 1.00 -10.40 1.34
C ARG A 198 1.50 -11.66 2.02
N THR A 199 2.59 -12.22 1.50
CA THR A 199 3.33 -13.31 2.11
C THR A 199 4.82 -12.98 2.18
N GLN A 200 5.54 -13.66 3.06
CA GLN A 200 6.99 -13.60 3.13
C GLN A 200 7.56 -14.31 1.89
N ASN A 201 8.61 -13.74 1.32
CA ASN A 201 9.34 -14.34 0.22
C ASN A 201 10.42 -15.26 0.80
N THR A 202 10.30 -16.56 0.53
CA THR A 202 11.28 -17.57 0.96
C THR A 202 12.11 -18.09 -0.22
N GLY A 203 12.02 -17.40 -1.38
CA GLY A 203 12.76 -17.72 -2.59
C GLY A 203 11.85 -17.93 -3.82
N GLU A 204 10.52 -17.80 -3.66
CA GLU A 204 9.56 -17.98 -4.77
C GLU A 204 9.67 -16.85 -5.81
N ILE A 205 10.08 -15.68 -5.36
CA ILE A 205 10.31 -14.51 -6.24
C ILE A 205 11.71 -13.99 -5.99
N GLN A 206 12.36 -13.49 -7.03
CA GLN A 206 13.69 -12.90 -6.93
C GLN A 206 13.77 -11.86 -5.83
N MET A 207 14.72 -12.02 -4.91
CA MET A 207 15.13 -11.00 -3.96
C MET A 207 16.33 -10.25 -4.52
N TYR A 208 16.49 -9.00 -4.08
CA TYR A 208 17.61 -8.15 -4.52
C TYR A 208 18.44 -7.79 -3.31
N TYR A 209 19.72 -8.09 -3.38
CA TYR A 209 20.70 -7.72 -2.36
C TYR A 209 21.53 -6.56 -2.88
N VAL A 210 21.58 -5.48 -2.12
CA VAL A 210 22.37 -4.29 -2.42
C VAL A 210 23.43 -4.17 -1.34
N GLU A 211 24.69 -4.21 -1.72
CA GLU A 211 25.82 -3.99 -0.83
C GLU A 211 26.11 -2.49 -0.73
N ASP A 212 26.59 -2.05 0.44
CA ASP A 212 26.99 -0.67 0.72
C ASP A 212 25.91 0.38 0.31
N ASP A 213 24.64 0.07 0.63
CA ASP A 213 23.49 0.92 0.29
C ASP A 213 23.46 2.23 1.09
N HIS A 214 24.01 2.21 2.30
CA HIS A 214 24.08 3.34 3.23
C HIS A 214 25.19 3.16 4.28
N ASP A 215 25.57 4.26 4.93
CA ASP A 215 26.60 4.31 5.99
C ASP A 215 26.15 3.62 7.28
#